data_414b12ed72741ab971ee1dd4cdf966c3
#
_entry.id   414b12ed72741ab971ee1dd4cdf966c3
#
_cell.length_a   1.000
_cell.length_b   1.000
_cell.length_c   1.000
_cell.angle_alpha   90.00
_cell.angle_beta   90.00
_cell.angle_gamma   90.00
#
_symmetry.space_group_name_H-M   'P 1'
#
loop_
_entity.id
_entity.type
_entity.pdbx_description
1 polymer ?
#
loop_
_entity_poly.entity_id
_entity_poly.type
_entity_poly.pdbx_seq_one_letter_code
_entity_poly.pdbx_strand_id
1 'polypeptide(L)'
;GHLDVVPVTEGWIAPPFGGEIIDGKIYGRGTMDDKGPMIACLYAAKALKMSGFRPRRTLRLIFGCDEENNMACIKYYKTKVKMPDLAISPDGDFPVINVEKGIYAMELDVGKVSDAVLDISAGSRTNVVPDLCTALVDKSLDLKPLEKFNVEVKEADGRIQLLTRGKSTHGAMPHTGVNATWEMFRALSACLPDDKTLAFVAEKMCRDVNGKAWGFPLEDEVSGKITHSIGVVSLKNGNLKIKLDVRYPVTYKDSFVAEAMKKNSIGSFKIEEGHIKQPLHVDADSPLVKGLLEVYNKEMSCDAKPIAIGGGTYSRMLPMCVAFGPSFPGDTQVIHEINEYVSIDRLMQMAHIYLEAFAKMLSLIHI
;
A
#
# COMPACT_ATOMS: atom_id res chain seq x y z
N GLY A 1 3.03 -17.38 1.71
CA GLY A 1 3.89 -16.20 1.88
C GLY A 1 5.08 -16.19 0.92
N HIS A 2 6.03 -15.30 1.12
CA HIS A 2 7.10 -15.06 0.17
C HIS A 2 8.50 -15.01 0.81
N LEU A 3 9.53 -15.14 -0.03
CA LEU A 3 10.94 -15.15 0.38
C LEU A 3 11.74 -13.97 -0.20
N ASP A 4 11.21 -13.31 -1.25
CA ASP A 4 11.75 -12.06 -1.76
C ASP A 4 11.53 -10.94 -0.75
N VAL A 5 12.32 -9.89 -0.85
CA VAL A 5 12.34 -8.76 0.09
C VAL A 5 12.58 -7.46 -0.65
N VAL A 6 12.08 -6.34 -0.10
CA VAL A 6 12.41 -5.02 -0.63
C VAL A 6 13.91 -4.71 -0.48
N PRO A 7 14.47 -3.85 -1.34
CA PRO A 7 15.88 -3.46 -1.27
C PRO A 7 16.27 -2.90 0.11
N VAL A 8 17.51 -3.15 0.49
CA VAL A 8 18.11 -2.56 1.70
C VAL A 8 18.73 -1.20 1.39
N THR A 9 18.71 -0.32 2.37
CA THR A 9 19.38 0.99 2.36
C THR A 9 20.48 1.00 3.43
N GLU A 10 21.28 2.05 3.48
CA GLU A 10 22.28 2.25 4.54
C GLU A 10 21.64 2.60 5.90
N GLY A 11 22.41 2.48 6.98
CA GLY A 11 21.99 2.92 8.33
C GLY A 11 21.48 1.79 9.24
N TRP A 12 21.69 0.53 8.88
CA TRP A 12 21.33 -0.61 9.74
C TRP A 12 22.27 -0.75 10.93
N ILE A 13 21.70 -1.10 12.10
CA ILE A 13 22.47 -1.38 13.33
C ILE A 13 23.15 -2.76 13.33
N ALA A 14 22.67 -3.67 12.46
CA ALA A 14 23.21 -5.02 12.23
C ALA A 14 23.20 -5.32 10.72
N PRO A 15 23.99 -6.25 10.20
CA PRO A 15 23.95 -6.64 8.81
C PRO A 15 22.52 -7.03 8.37
N PRO A 16 21.97 -6.43 7.30
CA PRO A 16 20.56 -6.60 6.92
C PRO A 16 20.16 -8.05 6.61
N PHE A 17 21.12 -8.92 6.33
CA PHE A 17 20.93 -10.34 6.07
C PHE A 17 21.67 -11.25 7.08
N GLY A 18 22.09 -10.67 8.22
CA GLY A 18 22.83 -11.41 9.28
C GLY A 18 21.90 -12.21 10.19
N GLY A 19 20.72 -11.72 10.48
CA GLY A 19 19.80 -12.33 11.44
C GLY A 19 20.32 -12.24 12.88
N GLU A 20 21.05 -11.18 13.21
CA GLU A 20 21.63 -10.99 14.54
C GLU A 20 20.55 -10.80 15.60
N ILE A 21 20.77 -11.40 16.77
CA ILE A 21 19.87 -11.27 17.92
C ILE A 21 20.43 -10.20 18.85
N ILE A 22 19.69 -9.12 19.01
CA ILE A 22 20.01 -8.02 19.91
C ILE A 22 18.78 -7.75 20.77
N ASP A 23 18.93 -7.80 22.09
CA ASP A 23 17.86 -7.55 23.07
C ASP A 23 16.56 -8.34 22.80
N GLY A 24 16.68 -9.63 22.47
CA GLY A 24 15.54 -10.50 22.22
C GLY A 24 14.83 -10.26 20.88
N LYS A 25 15.43 -9.49 19.98
CA LYS A 25 14.94 -9.20 18.62
C LYS A 25 15.90 -9.75 17.59
N ILE A 26 15.36 -10.36 16.55
CA ILE A 26 16.11 -10.85 15.40
C ILE A 26 16.06 -9.74 14.34
N TYR A 27 17.19 -9.08 14.10
CA TYR A 27 17.30 -8.02 13.12
C TYR A 27 17.65 -8.56 11.73
N GLY A 28 16.93 -8.10 10.73
CA GLY A 28 17.22 -8.43 9.33
C GLY A 28 16.06 -8.13 8.39
N ARG A 29 16.39 -7.83 7.14
CA ARG A 29 15.41 -7.65 6.07
C ARG A 29 14.68 -8.96 5.79
N GLY A 30 13.35 -8.95 5.89
CA GLY A 30 12.48 -10.12 5.76
C GLY A 30 12.22 -10.86 7.07
N THR A 31 12.69 -10.37 8.21
CA THR A 31 12.40 -11.00 9.50
C THR A 31 10.94 -10.87 9.89
N MET A 32 10.28 -9.78 9.44
CA MET A 32 8.87 -9.54 9.65
C MET A 32 8.08 -9.75 8.35
N ASP A 33 8.66 -9.43 7.21
CA ASP A 33 8.03 -9.45 5.89
C ASP A 33 8.93 -10.20 4.87
N ASP A 34 8.68 -11.51 4.62
CA ASP A 34 7.69 -12.43 5.21
C ASP A 34 8.38 -13.75 5.64
N LYS A 35 9.76 -13.79 5.68
CA LYS A 35 10.52 -15.00 5.99
C LYS A 35 10.29 -15.50 7.42
N GLY A 36 10.22 -14.60 8.40
CA GLY A 36 9.95 -14.98 9.80
C GLY A 36 8.59 -15.65 9.96
N PRO A 37 7.49 -15.03 9.51
CA PRO A 37 6.15 -15.64 9.52
C PRO A 37 6.08 -16.97 8.77
N MET A 38 6.74 -17.07 7.62
CA MET A 38 6.81 -18.33 6.86
C MET A 38 7.51 -19.43 7.63
N ILE A 39 8.58 -19.12 8.36
CA ILE A 39 9.28 -20.07 9.24
C ILE A 39 8.38 -20.44 10.42
N ALA A 40 7.65 -19.49 11.01
CA ALA A 40 6.66 -19.78 12.06
C ALA A 40 5.59 -20.76 11.55
N CYS A 41 5.04 -20.56 10.34
CA CYS A 41 4.12 -21.49 9.69
C CYS A 41 4.73 -22.89 9.46
N LEU A 42 5.98 -22.95 9.01
CA LEU A 42 6.68 -24.22 8.78
C LEU A 42 6.86 -25.01 10.09
N TYR A 43 7.26 -24.31 11.17
CA TYR A 43 7.44 -24.96 12.48
C TYR A 43 6.11 -25.33 13.12
N ALA A 44 5.04 -24.52 12.95
CA ALA A 44 3.68 -24.87 13.34
C ALA A 44 3.22 -26.18 12.66
N ALA A 45 3.41 -26.28 11.36
CA ALA A 45 3.08 -27.50 10.60
C ALA A 45 3.93 -28.72 11.06
N LYS A 46 5.23 -28.52 11.33
CA LYS A 46 6.12 -29.55 11.88
C LYS A 46 5.65 -30.02 13.26
N ALA A 47 5.34 -29.09 14.17
CA ALA A 47 4.86 -29.41 15.51
C ALA A 47 3.54 -30.19 15.47
N LEU A 48 2.60 -29.78 14.61
CA LEU A 48 1.33 -30.48 14.40
C LEU A 48 1.56 -31.94 13.90
N LYS A 49 2.47 -32.12 12.96
CA LYS A 49 2.84 -33.45 12.48
C LYS A 49 3.47 -34.30 13.61
N MET A 50 4.35 -33.71 14.41
CA MET A 50 5.04 -34.43 15.52
C MET A 50 4.10 -34.78 16.68
N SER A 51 3.01 -34.01 16.88
CA SER A 51 2.00 -34.32 17.93
C SER A 51 1.13 -35.55 17.59
N GLY A 52 1.28 -36.14 16.41
CA GLY A 52 0.44 -37.24 15.96
C GLY A 52 -0.94 -36.79 15.46
N PHE A 53 -1.16 -35.50 15.27
CA PHE A 53 -2.40 -34.97 14.70
C PHE A 53 -2.67 -35.60 13.33
N ARG A 54 -3.91 -36.02 13.11
CA ARG A 54 -4.35 -36.61 11.83
C ARG A 54 -5.26 -35.62 11.10
N PRO A 55 -4.72 -34.85 10.13
CA PRO A 55 -5.51 -33.92 9.38
C PRO A 55 -6.53 -34.61 8.49
N ARG A 56 -7.71 -34.01 8.34
CA ARG A 56 -8.74 -34.44 7.36
C ARG A 56 -8.50 -33.83 5.99
N ARG A 57 -7.59 -32.86 5.88
CA ARG A 57 -7.25 -32.11 4.68
C ARG A 57 -5.75 -32.07 4.48
N THR A 58 -5.31 -31.78 3.27
CA THR A 58 -3.90 -31.56 2.96
C THR A 58 -3.48 -30.13 3.34
N LEU A 59 -2.45 -30.00 4.16
CA LEU A 59 -1.76 -28.73 4.35
C LEU A 59 -0.69 -28.57 3.27
N ARG A 60 -0.72 -27.45 2.57
CA ARG A 60 0.28 -27.08 1.56
C ARG A 60 0.92 -25.75 1.97
N LEU A 61 2.23 -25.75 2.11
CA LEU A 61 3.02 -24.52 2.28
C LEU A 61 3.51 -24.05 0.90
N ILE A 62 3.24 -22.79 0.56
CA ILE A 62 3.59 -22.19 -0.72
C ILE A 62 4.56 -21.05 -0.43
N PHE A 63 5.80 -21.18 -0.93
CA PHE A 63 6.86 -20.18 -0.81
C PHE A 63 6.99 -19.42 -2.12
N GLY A 64 6.50 -18.18 -2.16
CA GLY A 64 6.63 -17.28 -3.29
C GLY A 64 8.00 -16.60 -3.34
N CYS A 65 8.31 -15.94 -4.45
CA CYS A 65 9.58 -15.27 -4.67
C CYS A 65 9.46 -14.00 -5.54
N ASP A 66 8.28 -13.36 -5.57
CA ASP A 66 8.02 -12.14 -6.33
C ASP A 66 6.73 -11.45 -5.83
N GLU A 67 6.52 -11.38 -4.50
CA GLU A 67 5.37 -10.70 -3.90
C GLU A 67 5.53 -9.18 -4.02
N GLU A 68 6.69 -8.71 -3.64
CA GLU A 68 7.06 -7.31 -3.50
C GLU A 68 7.06 -6.51 -4.82
N ASN A 69 6.89 -7.20 -5.94
CA ASN A 69 6.93 -6.58 -7.26
C ASN A 69 5.66 -6.90 -8.06
N ASN A 70 5.66 -7.96 -8.85
CA ASN A 70 4.59 -8.26 -9.81
C ASN A 70 3.77 -9.51 -9.51
N MET A 71 4.10 -10.25 -8.46
CA MET A 71 3.47 -11.53 -8.11
C MET A 71 3.53 -12.56 -9.25
N ALA A 72 4.60 -12.52 -10.08
CA ALA A 72 4.72 -13.38 -11.27
C ALA A 72 4.81 -14.86 -10.87
N CYS A 73 5.47 -15.16 -9.75
CA CYS A 73 5.60 -16.52 -9.23
C CYS A 73 4.25 -17.17 -8.93
N ILE A 74 3.34 -16.47 -8.23
CA ILE A 74 2.01 -17.02 -7.90
C ILE A 74 1.10 -17.04 -9.14
N LYS A 75 1.23 -16.09 -10.04
CA LYS A 75 0.55 -16.12 -11.34
C LYS A 75 0.93 -17.36 -12.13
N TYR A 76 2.24 -17.67 -12.21
CA TYR A 76 2.73 -18.87 -12.87
C TYR A 76 2.29 -20.15 -12.15
N TYR A 77 2.39 -20.19 -10.82
CA TYR A 77 1.94 -21.31 -10.00
C TYR A 77 0.48 -21.71 -10.29
N LYS A 78 -0.43 -20.73 -10.38
CA LYS A 78 -1.86 -20.93 -10.72
C LYS A 78 -2.06 -21.65 -12.06
N THR A 79 -1.12 -21.55 -13.00
CA THR A 79 -1.20 -22.23 -14.30
C THR A 79 -0.74 -23.70 -14.25
N LYS A 80 -0.12 -24.13 -13.15
CA LYS A 80 0.53 -25.46 -13.04
C LYS A 80 -0.17 -26.42 -12.09
N VAL A 81 -0.86 -25.90 -11.08
CA VAL A 81 -1.45 -26.74 -10.04
C VAL A 81 -2.86 -26.28 -9.66
N LYS A 82 -3.64 -27.22 -9.15
CA LYS A 82 -4.95 -26.90 -8.58
C LYS A 82 -4.75 -25.99 -7.35
N MET A 83 -5.52 -24.90 -7.29
CA MET A 83 -5.51 -24.01 -6.15
C MET A 83 -6.11 -24.69 -4.91
N PRO A 84 -5.66 -24.28 -3.70
CA PRO A 84 -6.25 -24.77 -2.46
C PRO A 84 -7.70 -24.27 -2.32
N ASP A 85 -8.52 -25.00 -1.58
CA ASP A 85 -9.91 -24.60 -1.30
C ASP A 85 -9.96 -23.43 -0.31
N LEU A 86 -9.05 -23.41 0.67
CA LEU A 86 -8.82 -22.31 1.63
C LEU A 86 -7.35 -21.99 1.70
N ALA A 87 -7.01 -20.72 1.94
CA ALA A 87 -5.65 -20.29 2.13
C ALA A 87 -5.54 -19.18 3.16
N ILE A 88 -4.36 -19.04 3.76
CA ILE A 88 -3.94 -17.87 4.54
C ILE A 88 -2.62 -17.34 3.98
N SER A 89 -2.41 -16.04 4.01
CA SER A 89 -1.13 -15.38 3.78
C SER A 89 -0.65 -14.83 5.13
N PRO A 90 0.50 -15.26 5.64
CA PRO A 90 1.04 -14.73 6.89
C PRO A 90 1.80 -13.41 6.67
N ASP A 91 1.23 -12.52 5.86
CA ASP A 91 1.83 -11.32 5.28
C ASP A 91 0.86 -10.15 5.37
N GLY A 92 0.62 -9.67 6.59
CA GLY A 92 -0.30 -8.56 6.86
C GLY A 92 -0.44 -8.29 8.35
N ASP A 93 -1.67 -8.02 8.79
CA ASP A 93 -1.95 -7.73 10.19
C ASP A 93 -2.86 -8.80 10.82
N PHE A 94 -2.65 -9.07 12.11
CA PHE A 94 -3.69 -9.68 12.94
C PHE A 94 -4.79 -8.63 13.26
N PRO A 95 -6.06 -9.07 13.52
CA PRO A 95 -6.51 -10.45 13.69
C PRO A 95 -6.73 -11.22 12.38
N VAL A 96 -7.40 -10.69 11.41
CA VAL A 96 -7.65 -11.25 10.08
C VAL A 96 -7.94 -10.12 9.11
N ILE A 97 -7.19 -10.05 8.03
CA ILE A 97 -7.52 -9.17 6.91
C ILE A 97 -8.35 -9.98 5.92
N ASN A 98 -9.65 -9.77 5.93
CA ASN A 98 -10.58 -10.40 5.00
C ASN A 98 -10.98 -9.50 3.83
N VAL A 99 -10.55 -8.22 3.87
CA VAL A 99 -10.87 -7.20 2.88
C VAL A 99 -9.62 -6.42 2.50
N GLU A 100 -9.30 -6.40 1.21
CA GLU A 100 -8.24 -5.55 0.65
C GLU A 100 -8.85 -4.70 -0.46
N LYS A 101 -8.72 -3.37 -0.37
CA LYS A 101 -9.21 -2.44 -1.41
C LYS A 101 -8.59 -2.74 -2.76
N GLY A 102 -9.34 -2.46 -3.82
CA GLY A 102 -8.77 -2.46 -5.16
C GLY A 102 -7.69 -1.38 -5.28
N ILE A 103 -6.65 -1.68 -6.06
CA ILE A 103 -5.54 -0.76 -6.32
C ILE A 103 -5.58 -0.39 -7.78
N TYR A 104 -5.58 0.91 -8.07
CA TYR A 104 -5.42 1.42 -9.42
C TYR A 104 -4.30 2.47 -9.43
N ALA A 105 -3.11 2.02 -9.78
CA ALA A 105 -1.96 2.91 -10.01
C ALA A 105 -2.02 3.40 -11.47
N MET A 106 -2.04 4.70 -11.68
CA MET A 106 -2.23 5.32 -13.00
C MET A 106 -1.12 6.30 -13.34
N GLU A 107 -0.79 6.38 -14.63
CA GLU A 107 -0.08 7.52 -15.20
C GLU A 107 -1.10 8.41 -15.94
N LEU A 108 -1.13 9.69 -15.56
CA LEU A 108 -2.08 10.68 -16.06
C LEU A 108 -1.35 11.72 -16.92
N ASP A 109 -1.90 12.06 -18.08
CA ASP A 109 -1.66 13.31 -18.77
C ASP A 109 -2.76 14.31 -18.37
N VAL A 110 -2.42 15.29 -17.56
CA VAL A 110 -3.40 16.29 -17.11
C VAL A 110 -3.58 17.39 -18.17
N GLY A 111 -2.57 17.64 -18.96
CA GLY A 111 -2.58 18.63 -20.01
C GLY A 111 -1.42 19.62 -19.92
N LYS A 112 -1.40 20.56 -20.87
CA LYS A 112 -0.37 21.58 -20.95
C LYS A 112 -0.51 22.57 -19.78
N VAL A 113 0.62 22.96 -19.19
CA VAL A 113 0.74 24.09 -18.24
C VAL A 113 1.35 25.30 -18.95
N SER A 114 1.27 26.46 -18.31
CA SER A 114 1.89 27.70 -18.77
C SER A 114 3.36 27.51 -19.07
N ASP A 115 3.84 28.11 -20.14
CA ASP A 115 5.27 28.11 -20.51
C ASP A 115 6.16 28.82 -19.45
N ALA A 116 5.55 29.55 -18.50
CA ALA A 116 6.25 30.12 -17.34
C ALA A 116 6.67 29.04 -16.32
N VAL A 117 6.10 27.84 -16.36
CA VAL A 117 6.54 26.66 -15.59
C VAL A 117 7.50 25.87 -16.45
N LEU A 118 8.79 26.00 -16.19
CA LEU A 118 9.85 25.40 -17.01
C LEU A 118 10.10 23.93 -16.64
N ASP A 119 9.91 23.58 -15.37
CA ASP A 119 9.98 22.22 -14.85
C ASP A 119 9.20 22.08 -13.55
N ILE A 120 8.73 20.88 -13.25
CA ILE A 120 8.16 20.51 -11.97
C ILE A 120 8.43 19.02 -11.71
N SER A 121 8.89 18.69 -10.49
CA SER A 121 9.27 17.33 -10.12
C SER A 121 8.93 17.03 -8.67
N ALA A 122 8.38 15.86 -8.42
CA ALA A 122 8.15 15.31 -7.08
C ALA A 122 8.11 13.80 -7.09
N GLY A 123 8.61 13.18 -6.04
CA GLY A 123 8.52 11.75 -5.77
C GLY A 123 9.24 10.85 -6.80
N SER A 124 9.32 9.57 -6.46
CA SER A 124 9.95 8.54 -7.30
C SER A 124 9.10 7.26 -7.42
N ARG A 125 8.12 7.07 -6.53
CA ARG A 125 7.25 5.89 -6.49
C ARG A 125 5.78 6.31 -6.43
N THR A 126 4.94 5.63 -7.19
CA THR A 126 3.50 5.94 -7.27
C THR A 126 2.80 5.78 -5.92
N ASN A 127 3.19 4.78 -5.14
CA ASN A 127 2.59 4.42 -3.85
C ASN A 127 3.24 5.06 -2.62
N VAL A 128 3.97 6.17 -2.81
CA VAL A 128 4.61 6.93 -1.73
C VAL A 128 4.22 8.40 -1.85
N VAL A 129 3.75 8.98 -0.76
CA VAL A 129 3.45 10.41 -0.66
C VAL A 129 4.78 11.20 -0.71
N PRO A 130 4.99 12.10 -1.68
CA PRO A 130 6.21 12.89 -1.77
C PRO A 130 6.36 13.88 -0.61
N ASP A 131 7.52 13.89 0.03
CA ASP A 131 7.92 14.85 1.05
C ASP A 131 8.65 16.07 0.50
N LEU A 132 8.99 16.06 -0.80
CA LEU A 132 9.64 17.14 -1.51
C LEU A 132 9.01 17.33 -2.89
N CYS A 133 8.74 18.61 -3.24
CA CYS A 133 8.37 19.01 -4.59
C CYS A 133 9.19 20.24 -4.99
N THR A 134 9.73 20.22 -6.21
CA THR A 134 10.49 21.33 -6.79
C THR A 134 9.82 21.79 -8.07
N ALA A 135 9.85 23.09 -8.32
CA ALA A 135 9.48 23.66 -9.62
C ALA A 135 10.52 24.70 -10.07
N LEU A 136 10.73 24.79 -11.36
CA LEU A 136 11.55 25.81 -11.98
C LEU A 136 10.63 26.72 -12.79
N VAL A 137 10.65 28.01 -12.51
CA VAL A 137 9.76 28.98 -13.18
C VAL A 137 10.56 30.13 -13.81
N ASP A 138 9.95 30.76 -14.81
CA ASP A 138 10.51 31.93 -15.47
C ASP A 138 10.57 33.13 -14.51
N LYS A 139 11.62 33.96 -14.65
CA LYS A 139 11.80 35.17 -13.83
C LYS A 139 10.72 36.24 -14.01
N SER A 140 9.99 36.20 -15.11
CA SER A 140 8.90 37.15 -15.38
C SER A 140 7.62 36.83 -14.60
N LEU A 141 7.57 35.68 -13.92
CA LEU A 141 6.41 35.29 -13.12
C LEU A 141 6.28 36.20 -11.90
N ASP A 142 5.07 36.75 -11.67
CA ASP A 142 4.76 37.46 -10.43
C ASP A 142 4.72 36.47 -9.26
N LEU A 143 5.68 36.62 -8.35
CA LEU A 143 5.82 35.76 -7.19
C LEU A 143 5.12 36.29 -5.93
N LYS A 144 4.52 37.49 -6.00
CA LYS A 144 3.82 38.08 -4.85
C LYS A 144 2.75 37.15 -4.23
N PRO A 145 1.97 36.37 -5.01
CA PRO A 145 1.01 35.41 -4.45
C PRO A 145 1.64 34.35 -3.56
N LEU A 146 2.95 34.00 -3.74
CA LEU A 146 3.67 32.99 -2.95
C LEU A 146 3.78 33.34 -1.46
N GLU A 147 3.70 34.61 -1.09
CA GLU A 147 3.75 35.07 0.32
C GLU A 147 2.69 34.39 1.21
N LYS A 148 1.63 33.83 0.62
CA LYS A 148 0.54 33.12 1.32
C LYS A 148 0.77 31.65 1.51
N PHE A 149 1.90 31.11 0.99
CA PHE A 149 2.20 29.68 0.92
C PHE A 149 3.56 29.40 1.55
N ASN A 150 3.73 28.18 2.04
CA ASN A 150 5.01 27.73 2.59
C ASN A 150 5.94 27.21 1.46
N VAL A 151 6.45 28.14 0.65
CA VAL A 151 7.31 27.88 -0.50
C VAL A 151 8.67 28.53 -0.29
N GLU A 152 9.74 27.74 -0.32
CA GLU A 152 11.11 28.26 -0.37
C GLU A 152 11.39 28.74 -1.80
N VAL A 153 11.92 29.97 -1.94
CA VAL A 153 12.27 30.57 -3.23
C VAL A 153 13.77 30.74 -3.30
N LYS A 154 14.40 30.28 -4.38
CA LYS A 154 15.85 30.44 -4.65
C LYS A 154 16.05 30.90 -6.08
N GLU A 155 16.96 31.87 -6.26
CA GLU A 155 17.46 32.21 -7.58
C GLU A 155 18.62 31.29 -7.98
N ALA A 156 18.58 30.72 -9.20
CA ALA A 156 19.63 29.88 -9.77
C ALA A 156 19.69 30.11 -11.29
N ASP A 157 20.85 30.48 -11.80
CA ASP A 157 21.19 30.58 -13.24
C ASP A 157 20.13 31.32 -14.09
N GLY A 158 19.66 32.47 -13.59
CA GLY A 158 18.70 33.27 -14.33
C GLY A 158 17.25 32.75 -14.28
N ARG A 159 16.94 31.77 -13.43
CA ARG A 159 15.61 31.17 -13.20
C ARG A 159 15.27 31.21 -11.71
N ILE A 160 14.04 30.93 -11.39
CA ILE A 160 13.58 30.84 -10.01
C ILE A 160 13.21 29.39 -9.70
N GLN A 161 13.85 28.84 -8.69
CA GLN A 161 13.50 27.54 -8.14
C GLN A 161 12.57 27.72 -6.94
N LEU A 162 11.44 27.03 -6.99
CA LEU A 162 10.48 26.90 -5.90
C LEU A 162 10.63 25.52 -5.27
N LEU A 163 10.48 25.44 -3.94
CA LEU A 163 10.60 24.21 -3.20
C LEU A 163 9.54 24.15 -2.09
N THR A 164 8.81 23.07 -2.01
CA THR A 164 7.86 22.77 -0.93
C THR A 164 8.20 21.45 -0.24
N ARG A 165 7.93 21.38 1.06
CA ARG A 165 8.23 20.22 1.90
C ARG A 165 6.94 19.61 2.47
N GLY A 166 7.00 18.32 2.72
CA GLY A 166 5.94 17.54 3.29
C GLY A 166 6.45 16.48 4.28
N LYS A 167 5.66 15.44 4.45
CA LYS A 167 6.00 14.25 5.25
C LYS A 167 5.60 13.01 4.47
N SER A 168 6.57 12.17 4.15
CA SER A 168 6.32 10.92 3.43
C SER A 168 5.48 9.94 4.24
N THR A 169 4.66 9.18 3.54
CA THR A 169 3.92 8.02 4.07
C THR A 169 3.54 7.11 2.90
N HIS A 170 3.06 5.90 3.22
CA HIS A 170 2.57 4.99 2.21
C HIS A 170 1.28 5.51 1.54
N GLY A 171 1.16 5.38 0.22
CA GLY A 171 0.03 5.89 -0.58
C GLY A 171 -1.35 5.33 -0.21
N ALA A 172 -1.41 4.18 0.46
CA ALA A 172 -2.65 3.61 0.99
C ALA A 172 -3.21 4.41 2.20
N MET A 173 -2.35 5.15 2.90
CA MET A 173 -2.72 5.96 4.07
C MET A 173 -2.29 7.43 3.91
N PRO A 174 -2.68 8.11 2.82
CA PRO A 174 -2.16 9.44 2.50
C PRO A 174 -2.51 10.51 3.53
N HIS A 175 -3.53 10.28 4.36
CA HIS A 175 -3.96 11.16 5.44
C HIS A 175 -2.99 11.19 6.64
N THR A 176 -2.04 10.25 6.73
CA THR A 176 -1.01 10.21 7.80
C THR A 176 0.25 10.99 7.42
N GLY A 177 0.36 11.39 6.16
CA GLY A 177 1.46 12.20 5.62
C GLY A 177 1.05 13.63 5.28
N VAL A 178 1.99 14.37 4.69
CA VAL A 178 1.79 15.70 4.11
C VAL A 178 2.39 15.68 2.71
N ASN A 179 1.55 15.73 1.68
CA ASN A 179 2.01 15.68 0.30
C ASN A 179 2.57 17.05 -0.13
N ALA A 180 3.88 17.11 -0.38
CA ALA A 180 4.56 18.35 -0.78
C ALA A 180 4.00 18.97 -2.07
N THR A 181 3.43 18.15 -2.98
CA THR A 181 2.86 18.65 -4.23
C THR A 181 1.63 19.55 -4.03
N TRP A 182 0.88 19.36 -2.94
CA TRP A 182 -0.33 20.13 -2.69
C TRP A 182 -0.04 21.62 -2.53
N GLU A 183 0.96 21.95 -1.71
CA GLU A 183 1.35 23.34 -1.50
C GLU A 183 1.94 23.96 -2.79
N MET A 184 2.75 23.19 -3.53
CA MET A 184 3.32 23.63 -4.80
C MET A 184 2.23 23.97 -5.84
N PHE A 185 1.26 23.07 -6.06
CA PHE A 185 0.22 23.32 -7.05
C PHE A 185 -0.71 24.48 -6.65
N ARG A 186 -1.01 24.63 -5.36
CA ARG A 186 -1.80 25.76 -4.86
C ARG A 186 -1.08 27.09 -5.06
N ALA A 187 0.23 27.09 -4.81
CA ALA A 187 1.09 28.28 -4.99
C ALA A 187 1.23 28.65 -6.47
N LEU A 188 1.53 27.68 -7.35
CA LEU A 188 1.61 27.91 -8.79
C LEU A 188 0.27 28.36 -9.39
N SER A 189 -0.84 27.77 -8.98
CA SER A 189 -2.19 28.18 -9.42
C SER A 189 -2.52 29.61 -9.00
N ALA A 190 -2.03 30.06 -7.83
CA ALA A 190 -2.22 31.44 -7.39
C ALA A 190 -1.37 32.43 -8.20
N CYS A 191 -0.18 32.02 -8.68
CA CYS A 191 0.65 32.84 -9.55
C CYS A 191 0.18 32.85 -11.02
N LEU A 192 -0.53 31.79 -11.44
CA LEU A 192 -1.00 31.56 -12.81
C LEU A 192 -2.51 31.29 -12.82
N PRO A 193 -3.38 32.26 -12.46
CA PRO A 193 -4.80 32.03 -12.26
C PRO A 193 -5.56 31.60 -13.53
N ASP A 194 -5.02 31.89 -14.70
CA ASP A 194 -5.63 31.53 -16.00
C ASP A 194 -5.23 30.13 -16.47
N ASP A 195 -4.29 29.45 -15.76
CA ASP A 195 -3.85 28.10 -16.08
C ASP A 195 -4.85 27.07 -15.54
N LYS A 196 -5.69 26.54 -16.43
CA LYS A 196 -6.76 25.59 -16.10
C LYS A 196 -6.21 24.23 -15.60
N THR A 197 -5.01 23.84 -16.05
CA THR A 197 -4.38 22.59 -15.63
C THR A 197 -3.88 22.69 -14.18
N LEU A 198 -3.17 23.77 -13.85
CA LEU A 198 -2.74 24.02 -12.47
C LEU A 198 -3.92 24.21 -11.52
N ALA A 199 -4.93 24.98 -11.94
CA ALA A 199 -6.15 25.20 -11.17
C ALA A 199 -6.88 23.87 -10.89
N PHE A 200 -7.02 23.00 -11.91
CA PHE A 200 -7.64 21.69 -11.73
C PHE A 200 -6.89 20.83 -10.70
N VAL A 201 -5.58 20.73 -10.81
CA VAL A 201 -4.79 19.94 -9.86
C VAL A 201 -4.91 20.50 -8.45
N ALA A 202 -4.74 21.81 -8.28
CA ALA A 202 -4.82 22.48 -6.99
C ALA A 202 -6.19 22.33 -6.33
N GLU A 203 -7.28 22.48 -7.08
CA GLU A 203 -8.66 22.50 -6.55
C GLU A 203 -9.28 21.12 -6.44
N LYS A 204 -8.91 20.19 -7.31
CA LYS A 204 -9.54 18.86 -7.38
C LYS A 204 -8.67 17.76 -6.80
N MET A 205 -7.39 17.74 -7.14
CA MET A 205 -6.51 16.64 -6.72
C MET A 205 -5.80 16.92 -5.39
N CYS A 206 -5.58 18.19 -5.04
CA CYS A 206 -4.82 18.60 -3.86
C CYS A 206 -5.67 19.18 -2.71
N ARG A 207 -6.96 18.82 -2.60
CA ARG A 207 -7.85 19.31 -1.53
C ARG A 207 -8.24 18.27 -0.52
N ASP A 208 -8.37 17.04 -0.94
CA ASP A 208 -8.66 15.91 -0.07
C ASP A 208 -8.10 14.61 -0.67
N VAL A 209 -8.06 13.58 0.12
CA VAL A 209 -7.57 12.26 -0.30
C VAL A 209 -8.71 11.28 -0.63
N ASN A 210 -9.96 11.68 -0.46
CA ASN A 210 -11.13 10.80 -0.59
C ASN A 210 -11.99 11.11 -1.83
N GLY A 211 -11.46 11.87 -2.78
CA GLY A 211 -12.12 12.18 -4.05
C GLY A 211 -13.31 13.12 -3.96
N LYS A 212 -13.58 13.71 -2.80
CA LYS A 212 -14.73 14.62 -2.61
C LYS A 212 -14.59 15.88 -3.46
N ALA A 213 -13.45 16.55 -3.40
CA ALA A 213 -13.18 17.75 -4.19
C ALA A 213 -13.15 17.45 -5.68
N TRP A 214 -12.67 16.25 -6.07
CA TRP A 214 -12.65 15.83 -7.47
C TRP A 214 -14.00 15.32 -7.99
N GLY A 215 -14.98 15.04 -7.10
CA GLY A 215 -16.34 14.65 -7.47
C GLY A 215 -16.56 13.13 -7.63
N PHE A 216 -15.69 12.29 -7.03
CA PHE A 216 -15.90 10.83 -6.98
C PHE A 216 -15.70 10.26 -5.56
N PRO A 217 -16.47 10.74 -4.55
CA PRO A 217 -16.34 10.31 -3.16
C PRO A 217 -16.95 8.91 -2.96
N LEU A 218 -16.27 7.88 -3.46
CA LEU A 218 -16.75 6.50 -3.36
C LEU A 218 -16.51 5.95 -1.96
N GLU A 219 -17.51 5.25 -1.43
CA GLU A 219 -17.47 4.63 -0.10
C GLU A 219 -18.36 3.38 -0.08
N ASP A 220 -17.99 2.37 0.69
CA ASP A 220 -18.85 1.25 1.03
C ASP A 220 -18.73 0.91 2.52
N GLU A 221 -19.69 0.13 3.03
CA GLU A 221 -19.72 -0.29 4.45
C GLU A 221 -18.61 -1.29 4.80
N VAL A 222 -18.11 -2.01 3.81
CA VAL A 222 -17.16 -3.12 4.00
C VAL A 222 -15.73 -2.61 4.09
N SER A 223 -15.32 -1.72 3.19
CA SER A 223 -13.94 -1.25 3.07
C SER A 223 -13.76 0.26 3.28
N GLY A 224 -14.86 1.00 3.48
CA GLY A 224 -14.85 2.44 3.74
C GLY A 224 -14.53 3.27 2.50
N LYS A 225 -13.94 4.45 2.69
CA LYS A 225 -13.76 5.49 1.65
C LYS A 225 -12.65 5.14 0.68
N ILE A 226 -12.84 5.54 -0.58
CA ILE A 226 -11.75 5.63 -1.56
C ILE A 226 -10.64 6.53 -1.03
N THR A 227 -9.39 6.22 -1.39
CA THR A 227 -8.27 7.16 -1.21
C THR A 227 -7.51 7.34 -2.50
N HIS A 228 -6.99 8.53 -2.73
CA HIS A 228 -6.06 8.81 -3.81
C HIS A 228 -4.87 9.64 -3.33
N SER A 229 -3.72 9.44 -3.95
CA SER A 229 -2.50 10.16 -3.64
C SER A 229 -1.65 10.40 -4.89
N ILE A 230 -1.21 11.63 -5.07
CA ILE A 230 -0.17 11.96 -6.05
C ILE A 230 1.14 11.39 -5.52
N GLY A 231 1.75 10.46 -6.27
CA GLY A 231 3.03 9.83 -5.90
C GLY A 231 4.20 10.37 -6.68
N VAL A 232 4.01 10.70 -7.98
CA VAL A 232 5.08 11.26 -8.83
C VAL A 232 4.51 12.39 -9.69
N VAL A 233 5.29 13.45 -9.83
CA VAL A 233 5.00 14.57 -10.73
C VAL A 233 6.18 14.79 -11.65
N SER A 234 5.93 15.07 -12.92
CA SER A 234 6.94 15.48 -13.90
C SER A 234 6.32 16.33 -15.00
N LEU A 235 7.15 17.13 -15.67
CA LEU A 235 6.78 17.88 -16.87
C LEU A 235 7.43 17.24 -18.09
N LYS A 236 6.63 16.89 -19.11
CA LYS A 236 7.13 16.31 -20.36
C LYS A 236 6.59 17.12 -21.54
N ASN A 237 7.47 17.83 -22.25
CA ASN A 237 7.10 18.67 -23.39
C ASN A 237 5.98 19.68 -23.07
N GLY A 238 6.03 20.30 -21.89
CA GLY A 238 5.02 21.24 -21.39
C GLY A 238 3.75 20.60 -20.86
N ASN A 239 3.57 19.28 -20.94
CA ASN A 239 2.44 18.55 -20.38
C ASN A 239 2.75 18.05 -18.97
N LEU A 240 1.83 18.30 -18.05
CA LEU A 240 1.91 17.83 -16.67
C LEU A 240 1.55 16.35 -16.61
N LYS A 241 2.51 15.53 -16.18
CA LYS A 241 2.37 14.10 -15.94
C LYS A 241 2.31 13.81 -14.47
N ILE A 242 1.32 13.03 -14.06
CA ILE A 242 1.12 12.64 -12.65
C ILE A 242 0.97 11.13 -12.57
N LYS A 243 1.75 10.50 -11.67
CA LYS A 243 1.45 9.12 -11.26
C LYS A 243 0.63 9.16 -9.97
N LEU A 244 -0.55 8.55 -10.04
CA LEU A 244 -1.57 8.56 -9.01
C LEU A 244 -1.78 7.15 -8.46
N ASP A 245 -1.78 7.01 -7.14
CA ASP A 245 -2.21 5.79 -6.43
C ASP A 245 -3.65 5.96 -5.97
N VAL A 246 -4.54 5.08 -6.41
CA VAL A 246 -5.95 5.06 -6.01
C VAL A 246 -6.26 3.73 -5.33
N ARG A 247 -6.86 3.81 -4.12
CA ARG A 247 -7.36 2.64 -3.38
C ARG A 247 -8.88 2.73 -3.32
N TYR A 248 -9.55 1.90 -4.11
CA TYR A 248 -11.01 1.98 -4.26
C TYR A 248 -11.73 0.89 -3.47
N PRO A 249 -12.95 1.20 -2.97
CA PRO A 249 -13.73 0.27 -2.16
C PRO A 249 -14.10 -1.01 -2.93
N VAL A 250 -14.22 -2.12 -2.21
CA VAL A 250 -14.32 -3.47 -2.79
C VAL A 250 -15.59 -3.74 -3.59
N THR A 251 -16.65 -2.96 -3.38
CA THR A 251 -17.91 -3.08 -4.12
C THR A 251 -17.90 -2.39 -5.47
N TYR A 252 -16.86 -1.61 -5.79
CA TYR A 252 -16.73 -0.90 -7.06
C TYR A 252 -15.77 -1.62 -8.02
N LYS A 253 -15.99 -1.41 -9.32
CA LYS A 253 -15.08 -1.85 -10.38
C LYS A 253 -14.11 -0.72 -10.74
N ASP A 254 -12.89 -1.08 -11.13
CA ASP A 254 -11.87 -0.15 -11.61
C ASP A 254 -12.35 0.70 -12.81
N SER A 255 -13.13 0.12 -13.73
CA SER A 255 -13.73 0.84 -14.85
C SER A 255 -14.63 1.98 -14.39
N PHE A 256 -15.46 1.74 -13.37
CA PHE A 256 -16.33 2.77 -12.77
C PHE A 256 -15.52 3.91 -12.15
N VAL A 257 -14.42 3.58 -11.45
CA VAL A 257 -13.51 4.57 -10.87
C VAL A 257 -12.89 5.44 -11.97
N ALA A 258 -12.39 4.82 -13.04
CA ALA A 258 -11.79 5.53 -14.17
C ALA A 258 -12.80 6.46 -14.87
N GLU A 259 -14.03 6.00 -15.08
CA GLU A 259 -15.10 6.80 -15.67
C GLU A 259 -15.50 7.98 -14.79
N ALA A 260 -15.66 7.76 -13.47
CA ALA A 260 -16.00 8.80 -12.52
C ALA A 260 -14.90 9.89 -12.44
N MET A 261 -13.63 9.50 -12.48
CA MET A 261 -12.50 10.42 -12.55
C MET A 261 -12.52 11.24 -13.85
N LYS A 262 -12.65 10.59 -15.00
CA LYS A 262 -12.69 11.26 -16.32
C LYS A 262 -13.85 12.25 -16.42
N LYS A 263 -15.04 11.86 -15.99
CA LYS A 263 -16.25 12.69 -16.02
C LYS A 263 -16.09 14.01 -15.25
N ASN A 264 -15.31 13.99 -14.16
CA ASN A 264 -15.11 15.14 -13.27
C ASN A 264 -13.78 15.87 -13.51
N SER A 265 -13.10 15.58 -14.63
CA SER A 265 -11.82 16.16 -15.01
C SER A 265 -11.95 17.17 -16.15
N ILE A 266 -10.90 17.94 -16.40
CA ILE A 266 -10.80 18.85 -17.55
C ILE A 266 -10.64 18.07 -18.85
N GLY A 267 -10.98 18.70 -20.00
CA GLY A 267 -10.99 18.02 -21.29
C GLY A 267 -9.63 17.49 -21.78
N SER A 268 -8.52 18.03 -21.26
CA SER A 268 -7.15 17.56 -21.55
C SER A 268 -6.76 16.31 -20.76
N PHE A 269 -7.47 15.98 -19.69
CA PHE A 269 -7.16 14.86 -18.80
C PHE A 269 -7.27 13.50 -19.50
N LYS A 270 -6.21 12.70 -19.40
CA LYS A 270 -6.17 11.33 -19.94
C LYS A 270 -5.49 10.39 -18.95
N ILE A 271 -6.01 9.17 -18.85
CA ILE A 271 -5.31 8.05 -18.22
C ILE A 271 -4.50 7.37 -19.32
N GLU A 272 -3.17 7.44 -19.27
CA GLU A 272 -2.27 6.88 -20.28
C GLU A 272 -1.99 5.40 -20.03
N GLU A 273 -1.63 5.08 -18.76
CA GLU A 273 -1.37 3.72 -18.32
C GLU A 273 -2.05 3.47 -16.98
N GLY A 274 -2.34 2.21 -16.69
CA GLY A 274 -2.92 1.82 -15.42
C GLY A 274 -2.62 0.38 -15.05
N HIS A 275 -2.13 0.18 -13.84
CA HIS A 275 -1.93 -1.12 -13.24
C HIS A 275 -3.02 -1.36 -12.19
N ILE A 276 -3.80 -2.42 -12.39
CA ILE A 276 -4.93 -2.74 -11.54
C ILE A 276 -4.63 -4.02 -10.77
N LYS A 277 -4.77 -3.94 -9.43
CA LYS A 277 -4.91 -5.11 -8.59
C LYS A 277 -6.36 -5.16 -8.11
N GLN A 278 -7.08 -6.23 -8.46
CA GLN A 278 -8.48 -6.40 -8.10
C GLN A 278 -8.65 -6.47 -6.58
N PRO A 279 -9.77 -5.98 -6.03
CA PRO A 279 -10.02 -6.07 -4.60
C PRO A 279 -10.15 -7.52 -4.12
N LEU A 280 -9.92 -7.73 -2.82
CA LEU A 280 -10.23 -8.96 -2.11
C LEU A 280 -11.40 -8.69 -1.15
N HIS A 281 -12.38 -9.57 -1.15
CA HIS A 281 -13.43 -9.61 -0.12
C HIS A 281 -13.80 -11.06 0.17
N VAL A 282 -13.47 -11.52 1.36
CA VAL A 282 -13.93 -12.79 1.91
C VAL A 282 -14.95 -12.48 3.00
N ASP A 283 -16.12 -13.10 2.90
CA ASP A 283 -17.21 -12.88 3.87
C ASP A 283 -16.71 -13.10 5.30
N ALA A 284 -16.99 -12.15 6.19
CA ALA A 284 -16.67 -12.24 7.62
C ALA A 284 -17.35 -13.45 8.29
N ASP A 285 -18.49 -13.89 7.76
CA ASP A 285 -19.23 -15.04 8.24
C ASP A 285 -18.73 -16.37 7.68
N SER A 286 -17.77 -16.36 6.76
CA SER A 286 -17.19 -17.59 6.20
C SER A 286 -16.52 -18.45 7.29
N PRO A 287 -16.53 -19.79 7.13
CA PRO A 287 -15.85 -20.69 8.07
C PRO A 287 -14.36 -20.38 8.25
N LEU A 288 -13.70 -19.87 7.20
CA LEU A 288 -12.31 -19.46 7.25
C LEU A 288 -12.12 -18.27 8.22
N VAL A 289 -12.83 -17.18 8.00
CA VAL A 289 -12.68 -15.95 8.80
C VAL A 289 -13.10 -16.20 10.25
N LYS A 290 -14.27 -16.80 10.47
CA LYS A 290 -14.74 -17.16 11.83
C LYS A 290 -13.75 -18.05 12.55
N GLY A 291 -13.27 -19.10 11.88
CA GLY A 291 -12.34 -20.03 12.51
C GLY A 291 -11.01 -19.42 12.90
N LEU A 292 -10.45 -18.53 12.06
CA LEU A 292 -9.21 -17.80 12.37
C LEU A 292 -9.41 -16.77 13.49
N LEU A 293 -10.54 -16.04 13.48
CA LEU A 293 -10.90 -15.10 14.55
C LEU A 293 -11.09 -15.80 15.90
N GLU A 294 -11.74 -16.95 15.94
CA GLU A 294 -11.89 -17.72 17.18
C GLU A 294 -10.55 -18.15 17.74
N VAL A 295 -9.61 -18.59 16.88
CA VAL A 295 -8.25 -18.93 17.31
C VAL A 295 -7.55 -17.69 17.85
N TYR A 296 -7.51 -16.60 17.08
CA TYR A 296 -6.82 -15.38 17.50
C TYR A 296 -7.39 -14.81 18.81
N ASN A 297 -8.73 -14.70 18.89
CA ASN A 297 -9.40 -14.15 20.09
C ASN A 297 -9.16 -14.99 21.34
N LYS A 298 -9.13 -16.33 21.21
CA LYS A 298 -8.77 -17.24 22.29
C LYS A 298 -7.33 -17.03 22.75
N GLU A 299 -6.37 -17.02 21.81
CA GLU A 299 -4.94 -16.91 22.11
C GLU A 299 -4.58 -15.52 22.69
N MET A 300 -5.24 -14.48 22.21
CA MET A 300 -5.00 -13.10 22.64
C MET A 300 -5.91 -12.63 23.78
N SER A 301 -6.87 -13.48 24.21
CA SER A 301 -7.89 -13.16 25.22
C SER A 301 -8.64 -11.85 24.92
N CYS A 302 -9.10 -11.68 23.65
CA CYS A 302 -9.77 -10.48 23.16
C CYS A 302 -11.05 -10.80 22.36
N ASP A 303 -11.76 -9.77 21.90
CA ASP A 303 -12.91 -9.86 20.98
C ASP A 303 -12.66 -9.00 19.75
N ALA A 304 -11.61 -9.33 19.02
CA ALA A 304 -11.25 -8.62 17.78
C ALA A 304 -12.20 -8.98 16.63
N LYS A 305 -12.32 -8.05 15.68
CA LYS A 305 -13.12 -8.21 14.45
C LYS A 305 -12.17 -8.25 13.24
N PRO A 306 -12.62 -8.82 12.10
CA PRO A 306 -11.81 -8.76 10.89
C PRO A 306 -11.62 -7.32 10.43
N ILE A 307 -10.56 -7.07 9.70
CA ILE A 307 -10.17 -5.72 9.28
C ILE A 307 -10.07 -5.59 7.76
N ALA A 308 -10.32 -4.37 7.29
CA ALA A 308 -10.15 -3.97 5.90
C ALA A 308 -8.89 -3.10 5.77
N ILE A 309 -8.08 -3.34 4.75
CA ILE A 309 -6.87 -2.58 4.47
C ILE A 309 -6.85 -1.97 3.06
N GLY A 310 -6.05 -0.92 2.89
CA GLY A 310 -5.75 -0.34 1.58
C GLY A 310 -4.57 -1.03 0.88
N GLY A 311 -3.84 -1.88 1.58
CA GLY A 311 -2.73 -2.69 1.06
C GLY A 311 -3.19 -3.88 0.23
N GLY A 312 -2.26 -4.76 -0.10
CA GLY A 312 -2.59 -6.00 -0.80
C GLY A 312 -1.47 -7.01 -0.74
N THR A 313 -1.83 -8.24 -0.50
CA THR A 313 -0.96 -9.39 -0.29
C THR A 313 -1.23 -10.48 -1.33
N TYR A 314 -0.55 -11.63 -1.25
CA TYR A 314 -0.92 -12.82 -2.03
C TYR A 314 -2.36 -13.27 -1.82
N SER A 315 -3.03 -12.83 -0.77
CA SER A 315 -4.43 -13.23 -0.49
C SER A 315 -5.35 -12.97 -1.68
N ARG A 316 -5.17 -11.86 -2.38
CA ARG A 316 -5.98 -11.53 -3.58
C ARG A 316 -5.70 -12.41 -4.80
N MET A 317 -4.64 -13.21 -4.76
CA MET A 317 -4.24 -14.08 -5.87
C MET A 317 -4.83 -15.48 -5.78
N LEU A 318 -5.33 -15.88 -4.62
CA LEU A 318 -5.87 -17.21 -4.34
C LEU A 318 -7.37 -17.13 -4.05
N PRO A 319 -8.14 -18.15 -4.41
CA PRO A 319 -9.54 -18.24 -3.99
C PRO A 319 -9.61 -18.44 -2.47
N MET A 320 -10.65 -17.87 -1.83
CA MET A 320 -10.88 -18.02 -0.38
C MET A 320 -9.60 -17.90 0.45
N CYS A 321 -8.86 -16.81 0.26
CA CYS A 321 -7.63 -16.52 0.97
C CYS A 321 -7.78 -15.22 1.77
N VAL A 322 -7.21 -15.18 2.96
CA VAL A 322 -7.16 -14.00 3.83
C VAL A 322 -5.75 -13.79 4.34
N ALA A 323 -5.36 -12.55 4.69
CA ALA A 323 -4.11 -12.37 5.40
C ALA A 323 -4.35 -12.56 6.92
N PHE A 324 -3.36 -13.14 7.60
CA PHE A 324 -3.45 -13.54 8.99
C PHE A 324 -2.09 -13.41 9.67
N GLY A 325 -1.81 -12.23 10.25
CA GLY A 325 -0.51 -11.85 10.76
C GLY A 325 0.49 -11.47 9.65
N PRO A 326 1.74 -11.08 10.00
CA PRO A 326 2.38 -11.26 11.30
C PRO A 326 2.22 -10.09 12.30
N SER A 327 1.83 -8.89 11.87
CA SER A 327 1.83 -7.71 12.73
C SER A 327 0.70 -7.77 13.77
N PHE A 328 1.03 -7.53 15.04
CA PHE A 328 0.02 -7.46 16.10
C PHE A 328 -0.44 -6.02 16.31
N PRO A 329 -1.70 -5.80 16.70
CA PRO A 329 -2.18 -4.47 17.07
C PRO A 329 -1.31 -3.84 18.17
N GLY A 330 -0.84 -2.61 17.92
CA GLY A 330 0.01 -1.87 18.85
C GLY A 330 1.50 -2.12 18.73
N ASP A 331 1.95 -3.07 17.90
CA ASP A 331 3.37 -3.25 17.61
C ASP A 331 3.92 -2.11 16.74
N THR A 332 5.20 -1.81 16.91
CA THR A 332 5.88 -0.83 16.05
C THR A 332 5.96 -1.36 14.63
N GLN A 333 5.50 -0.57 13.68
CA GLN A 333 5.63 -0.89 12.26
C GLN A 333 7.09 -0.78 11.82
N VAL A 334 7.66 -1.90 11.39
CA VAL A 334 9.06 -2.02 10.97
C VAL A 334 9.20 -2.62 9.56
N ILE A 335 8.10 -3.02 8.96
CA ILE A 335 8.04 -3.58 7.61
C ILE A 335 8.50 -2.52 6.62
N HIS A 336 9.42 -2.89 5.72
CA HIS A 336 10.06 -2.02 4.73
C HIS A 336 10.99 -0.93 5.30
N GLU A 337 11.08 -0.81 6.63
CA GLU A 337 11.94 0.19 7.28
C GLU A 337 13.37 -0.34 7.50
N ILE A 338 14.31 0.59 7.74
CA ILE A 338 15.64 0.22 8.24
C ILE A 338 15.50 -0.39 9.64
N ASN A 339 16.40 -1.33 9.96
CA ASN A 339 16.36 -2.05 11.24
C ASN A 339 15.07 -2.86 11.44
N GLU A 340 14.50 -3.40 10.36
CA GLU A 340 13.43 -4.38 10.45
C GLU A 340 13.83 -5.50 11.41
N TYR A 341 12.91 -5.90 12.28
CA TYR A 341 13.12 -6.97 13.23
C TYR A 341 11.83 -7.70 13.57
N VAL A 342 11.97 -8.92 14.05
CA VAL A 342 10.91 -9.63 14.78
C VAL A 342 11.40 -9.95 16.18
N SER A 343 10.58 -9.70 17.23
CA SER A 343 10.94 -10.18 18.56
C SER A 343 10.77 -11.70 18.66
N ILE A 344 11.64 -12.37 19.40
CA ILE A 344 11.56 -13.83 19.61
C ILE A 344 10.22 -14.20 20.22
N ASP A 345 9.72 -13.43 21.19
CA ASP A 345 8.42 -13.68 21.81
C ASP A 345 7.27 -13.61 20.79
N ARG A 346 7.28 -12.57 19.91
CA ARG A 346 6.26 -12.46 18.85
C ARG A 346 6.38 -13.58 17.83
N LEU A 347 7.59 -13.98 17.45
CA LEU A 347 7.80 -15.10 16.55
C LEU A 347 7.25 -16.42 17.12
N MET A 348 7.48 -16.67 18.41
CA MET A 348 6.93 -17.84 19.10
C MET A 348 5.41 -17.75 19.24
N GLN A 349 4.86 -16.58 19.54
CA GLN A 349 3.42 -16.36 19.61
C GLN A 349 2.75 -16.59 18.25
N MET A 350 3.34 -16.07 17.16
CA MET A 350 2.88 -16.35 15.79
C MET A 350 2.86 -17.85 15.49
N ALA A 351 3.97 -18.56 15.82
CA ALA A 351 4.04 -20.00 15.59
C ALA A 351 2.94 -20.77 16.33
N HIS A 352 2.60 -20.33 17.54
CA HIS A 352 1.50 -20.92 18.32
C HIS A 352 0.12 -20.64 17.70
N ILE A 353 -0.14 -19.38 17.30
CA ILE A 353 -1.38 -19.00 16.63
C ILE A 353 -1.55 -19.79 15.33
N TYR A 354 -0.49 -19.91 14.52
CA TYR A 354 -0.55 -20.69 13.26
C TYR A 354 -0.77 -22.19 13.50
N LEU A 355 -0.18 -22.73 14.57
CA LEU A 355 -0.42 -24.14 14.95
C LEU A 355 -1.89 -24.39 15.26
N GLU A 356 -2.50 -23.57 16.10
CA GLU A 356 -3.93 -23.67 16.44
C GLU A 356 -4.83 -23.43 15.21
N ALA A 357 -4.48 -22.46 14.38
CA ALA A 357 -5.18 -22.18 13.14
C ALA A 357 -5.12 -23.38 12.17
N PHE A 358 -3.97 -23.99 11.99
CA PHE A 358 -3.83 -25.19 11.15
C PHE A 358 -4.61 -26.37 11.73
N ALA A 359 -4.51 -26.62 13.04
CA ALA A 359 -5.29 -27.67 13.69
C ALA A 359 -6.80 -27.50 13.44
N LYS A 360 -7.30 -26.26 13.61
CA LYS A 360 -8.70 -25.94 13.40
C LYS A 360 -9.12 -26.10 11.94
N MET A 361 -8.41 -25.48 11.00
CA MET A 361 -8.76 -25.49 9.57
C MET A 361 -8.67 -26.90 8.97
N LEU A 362 -7.66 -27.68 9.37
CA LEU A 362 -7.48 -29.06 8.89
C LEU A 362 -8.49 -30.05 9.50
N SER A 363 -9.23 -29.66 10.54
CA SER A 363 -10.28 -30.46 11.17
C SER A 363 -11.66 -30.20 10.59
N LEU A 364 -11.87 -29.13 9.81
CA LEU A 364 -13.17 -28.80 9.21
C LEU A 364 -13.64 -29.92 8.26
N ILE A 365 -14.90 -30.30 8.36
CA ILE A 365 -15.50 -31.35 7.53
C ILE A 365 -16.19 -30.76 6.29
N HIS A 366 -16.84 -29.62 6.46
CA HIS A 366 -17.55 -28.88 5.40
C HIS A 366 -17.03 -27.47 5.30
N ILE A 367 -16.91 -27.01 4.08
CA ILE A 367 -16.52 -25.61 3.73
C ILE A 367 -17.54 -25.05 2.79
#